data_a6aae9e6bf2e386e9738cabba7bf557b
#
_entry.id   a6aae9e6bf2e386e9738cabba7bf557b
#
_cell.length_a   1.000
_cell.length_b   1.000
_cell.length_c   1.000
_cell.angle_alpha   90.00
_cell.angle_beta   90.00
_cell.angle_gamma   90.00
#
_symmetry.space_group_name_H-M   'P 1'
#
loop_
_entity.id
_entity.type
_entity.pdbx_description
1 polymer ?
#
loop_
_entity_poly.entity_id
_entity_poly.type
_entity_poly.pdbx_seq_one_letter_code
_entity_poly.pdbx_strand_id
1 'polypeptide(L)'
;MSKYIPGNQKHLSLEDRKYIERSLNSGTSFKDIARFLCKDPTTISKEVKLHRLSDWYHKGTFYNAHNFCIHRYHCKKTNVCGKIILCNIKCTSCPTCNQTCADFVRERCNRLDKAPYVCNGCPKAINHCTIAHKYRYDAIFADRKYRECLSSSRAGINMTRQEMHKKDMIITPLIYQGQSPYQIITNHPELDMSVRTLYSYLDDGFLTARNIDLKRKVKFKPRKVHKTQIKDRTVFEGRMFTDFQMLNLDSFAEMDTVHSSQESKRVILTFFLTREKLFLAFIMNRCTKGAVKLIFDKLERQLGTYDFLTLFNTILTDRGSEFGDPEALETGIDGMVRSSIYFCDPMRSGQKGGIEQAHTMLRMVLPKKTSFEFLTQWDLRTIVDHINSTPRESLGGRTPYDVALDKYGIDILKALQLRPIPPDEVNLTPKLIRFNR
;
A
#
# COMPACT_ATOMS: atom_id res chain seq x y z
N MET A 1 5.03 -11.02 -30.44
CA MET A 1 5.81 -12.06 -29.70
C MET A 1 7.26 -11.60 -29.66
N SER A 2 7.83 -11.31 -28.49
CA SER A 2 9.25 -10.93 -28.39
C SER A 2 10.10 -12.15 -28.73
N LYS A 3 11.10 -11.97 -29.59
CA LYS A 3 12.03 -13.01 -29.99
C LYS A 3 12.86 -13.42 -28.76
N TYR A 4 12.82 -14.71 -28.39
CA TYR A 4 13.67 -15.25 -27.34
C TYR A 4 15.15 -15.11 -27.73
N ILE A 5 15.93 -14.46 -26.86
CA ILE A 5 17.38 -14.27 -27.01
C ILE A 5 18.07 -15.03 -25.88
N PRO A 6 18.82 -16.13 -26.18
CA PRO A 6 19.54 -16.89 -25.16
C PRO A 6 20.57 -16.03 -24.42
N GLY A 7 20.70 -16.24 -23.11
CA GLY A 7 21.72 -15.57 -22.31
C GLY A 7 21.46 -14.08 -21.99
N ASN A 8 20.33 -13.53 -22.43
CA ASN A 8 19.95 -12.14 -22.20
C ASN A 8 19.56 -11.83 -20.74
N GLN A 9 19.33 -12.84 -19.91
CA GLN A 9 18.90 -12.73 -18.53
C GLN A 9 20.04 -13.04 -17.55
N LYS A 10 20.10 -12.31 -16.43
CA LYS A 10 21.05 -12.60 -15.34
C LYS A 10 20.82 -14.00 -14.77
N HIS A 11 19.57 -14.40 -14.63
CA HIS A 11 19.12 -15.71 -14.15
C HIS A 11 18.53 -16.54 -15.30
N LEU A 12 18.45 -17.86 -15.13
CA LEU A 12 17.80 -18.74 -16.09
C LEU A 12 16.28 -18.46 -16.11
N SER A 13 15.75 -18.24 -17.30
CA SER A 13 14.32 -18.13 -17.55
C SER A 13 13.65 -19.50 -17.70
N LEU A 14 12.31 -19.54 -17.73
CA LEU A 14 11.58 -20.78 -18.02
C LEU A 14 11.94 -21.32 -19.41
N GLU A 15 12.15 -20.46 -20.40
CA GLU A 15 12.52 -20.89 -21.78
C GLU A 15 13.94 -21.45 -21.79
N ASP A 16 14.88 -20.88 -21.01
CA ASP A 16 16.22 -21.50 -20.86
C ASP A 16 16.11 -22.88 -20.22
N ARG A 17 15.27 -23.08 -19.23
CA ARG A 17 15.02 -24.36 -18.58
C ARG A 17 14.38 -25.38 -19.53
N LYS A 18 13.44 -24.95 -20.36
CA LYS A 18 12.86 -25.80 -21.41
C LYS A 18 13.91 -26.23 -22.44
N TYR A 19 14.81 -25.30 -22.80
CA TYR A 19 15.93 -25.65 -23.70
C TYR A 19 16.87 -26.66 -23.03
N ILE A 20 17.23 -26.47 -21.76
CA ILE A 20 18.05 -27.44 -21.00
C ILE A 20 17.38 -28.82 -20.99
N GLU A 21 16.09 -28.90 -20.71
CA GLU A 21 15.33 -30.16 -20.68
C GLU A 21 15.37 -30.87 -22.03
N ARG A 22 15.07 -30.16 -23.13
CA ARG A 22 15.11 -30.73 -24.51
C ARG A 22 16.51 -31.25 -24.86
N SER A 23 17.53 -30.44 -24.57
CA SER A 23 18.93 -30.79 -24.85
C SER A 23 19.40 -32.00 -24.05
N LEU A 24 19.00 -32.12 -22.77
CA LEU A 24 19.26 -33.28 -21.94
C LEU A 24 18.57 -34.53 -22.48
N ASN A 25 17.34 -34.41 -22.99
CA ASN A 25 16.61 -35.52 -23.61
C ASN A 25 17.31 -36.00 -24.90
N SER A 26 17.97 -35.09 -25.61
CA SER A 26 18.78 -35.40 -26.80
C SER A 26 20.21 -35.86 -26.48
N GLY A 27 20.59 -35.92 -25.19
CA GLY A 27 21.93 -36.33 -24.77
C GLY A 27 23.04 -35.29 -24.97
N THR A 28 22.67 -34.01 -25.18
CA THR A 28 23.61 -32.89 -25.37
C THR A 28 24.43 -32.63 -24.13
N SER A 29 25.71 -32.30 -24.28
CA SER A 29 26.62 -32.04 -23.15
C SER A 29 26.30 -30.70 -22.46
N PHE A 30 26.62 -30.58 -21.15
CA PHE A 30 26.49 -29.31 -20.43
C PHE A 30 27.31 -28.18 -21.07
N LYS A 31 28.46 -28.49 -21.68
CA LYS A 31 29.29 -27.50 -22.37
C LYS A 31 28.56 -26.88 -23.57
N ASP A 32 27.88 -27.70 -24.36
CA ASP A 32 27.16 -27.21 -25.53
C ASP A 32 25.87 -26.50 -25.18
N ILE A 33 25.15 -26.98 -24.16
CA ILE A 33 24.00 -26.29 -23.59
C ILE A 33 24.41 -24.91 -23.07
N ALA A 34 25.48 -24.83 -22.32
CA ALA A 34 26.00 -23.58 -21.74
C ALA A 34 26.44 -22.59 -22.84
N ARG A 35 27.09 -23.08 -23.89
CA ARG A 35 27.50 -22.27 -25.05
C ARG A 35 26.29 -21.62 -25.72
N PHE A 36 25.21 -22.39 -25.95
CA PHE A 36 23.98 -21.85 -26.53
C PHE A 36 23.30 -20.81 -25.64
N LEU A 37 23.24 -21.07 -24.35
CA LEU A 37 22.59 -20.17 -23.38
C LEU A 37 23.48 -18.99 -22.93
N CYS A 38 24.71 -18.86 -23.46
CA CYS A 38 25.71 -17.88 -23.02
C CYS A 38 25.94 -17.90 -21.51
N LYS A 39 25.99 -19.11 -20.92
CA LYS A 39 26.23 -19.36 -19.51
C LYS A 39 27.48 -20.20 -19.28
N ASP A 40 27.97 -20.22 -18.06
CA ASP A 40 29.04 -21.13 -17.67
C ASP A 40 28.51 -22.59 -17.56
N PRO A 41 29.25 -23.62 -17.99
CA PRO A 41 28.85 -25.03 -17.83
C PRO A 41 28.56 -25.43 -16.38
N THR A 42 29.23 -24.83 -15.42
CA THR A 42 28.98 -25.06 -13.98
C THR A 42 27.61 -24.55 -13.53
N THR A 43 27.10 -23.49 -14.18
CA THR A 43 25.73 -22.98 -13.94
C THR A 43 24.70 -24.01 -14.36
N ILE A 44 24.85 -24.60 -15.55
CA ILE A 44 23.94 -25.64 -16.03
C ILE A 44 24.03 -26.89 -15.15
N SER A 45 25.24 -27.28 -14.76
CA SER A 45 25.47 -28.40 -13.85
C SER A 45 24.79 -28.22 -12.50
N LYS A 46 24.93 -27.02 -11.90
CA LYS A 46 24.29 -26.67 -10.62
C LYS A 46 22.78 -26.63 -10.76
N GLU A 47 22.24 -26.02 -11.81
CA GLU A 47 20.80 -25.96 -12.10
C GLU A 47 20.19 -27.36 -12.17
N VAL A 48 20.77 -28.26 -13.00
CA VAL A 48 20.29 -29.62 -13.18
C VAL A 48 20.38 -30.42 -11.87
N LYS A 49 21.51 -30.32 -11.16
CA LYS A 49 21.74 -31.08 -9.92
C LYS A 49 20.83 -30.63 -8.78
N LEU A 50 20.57 -29.31 -8.69
CA LEU A 50 19.75 -28.72 -7.62
C LEU A 50 18.25 -28.96 -7.84
N HIS A 51 17.79 -28.86 -9.09
CA HIS A 51 16.36 -28.90 -9.42
C HIS A 51 15.92 -30.21 -10.08
N ARG A 52 16.74 -31.28 -10.02
CA ARG A 52 16.30 -32.59 -10.48
C ARG A 52 15.17 -33.14 -9.63
N LEU A 53 14.15 -33.68 -10.29
CA LEU A 53 13.03 -34.36 -9.65
C LEU A 53 13.46 -35.80 -9.30
N SER A 54 13.44 -36.14 -7.99
CA SER A 54 13.70 -37.48 -7.51
C SER A 54 12.46 -38.38 -7.59
N ASP A 55 12.68 -39.68 -7.64
CA ASP A 55 11.62 -40.71 -7.62
C ASP A 55 10.58 -40.56 -8.74
N TRP A 56 11.03 -39.91 -9.85
CA TRP A 56 10.20 -39.87 -11.03
C TRP A 56 10.19 -41.24 -11.71
N TYR A 57 8.99 -41.81 -11.84
CA TYR A 57 8.75 -43.04 -12.59
C TYR A 57 7.51 -42.88 -13.46
N HIS A 58 7.54 -43.54 -14.60
CA HIS A 58 6.38 -43.60 -15.49
C HIS A 58 5.29 -44.48 -14.84
N LYS A 59 4.04 -44.03 -14.84
CA LYS A 59 2.90 -44.88 -14.53
C LYS A 59 2.97 -46.11 -15.43
N GLY A 60 3.12 -47.32 -14.88
CA GLY A 60 3.21 -48.56 -15.63
C GLY A 60 4.58 -49.25 -15.66
N THR A 61 5.69 -48.54 -15.31
CA THR A 61 7.01 -49.16 -15.23
C THR A 61 7.49 -49.26 -13.78
N PHE A 62 7.93 -50.40 -13.36
CA PHE A 62 8.47 -50.72 -12.01
C PHE A 62 7.53 -50.52 -10.82
N TYR A 63 6.24 -50.71 -11.03
CA TYR A 63 5.27 -50.71 -9.90
C TYR A 63 5.58 -51.68 -8.80
N ASN A 64 6.28 -52.77 -9.12
CA ASN A 64 6.58 -53.83 -8.19
C ASN A 64 8.00 -53.78 -7.61
N ALA A 65 8.81 -52.79 -7.96
CA ALA A 65 10.14 -52.62 -7.37
C ALA A 65 10.02 -51.84 -6.05
N HIS A 66 9.42 -52.41 -5.06
CA HIS A 66 9.27 -51.82 -3.73
C HIS A 66 10.57 -51.82 -2.92
N ASN A 67 11.50 -52.72 -3.24
CA ASN A 67 12.77 -52.88 -2.57
C ASN A 67 13.92 -52.24 -3.41
N PHE A 68 14.63 -51.28 -2.84
CA PHE A 68 15.74 -50.57 -3.47
C PHE A 68 17.11 -51.12 -3.10
N CYS A 69 17.15 -52.26 -2.44
CA CYS A 69 18.41 -52.91 -2.04
C CYS A 69 19.12 -53.52 -3.27
N ILE A 70 20.44 -53.35 -3.36
CA ILE A 70 21.30 -53.97 -4.41
C ILE A 70 21.25 -55.51 -4.28
N HIS A 71 21.04 -56.05 -3.10
CA HIS A 71 20.99 -57.51 -2.84
C HIS A 71 19.59 -58.12 -3.08
N ARG A 72 18.57 -57.35 -3.46
CA ARG A 72 17.17 -57.80 -3.53
C ARG A 72 16.94 -59.09 -4.35
N TYR A 73 17.69 -59.30 -5.43
CA TYR A 73 17.51 -60.48 -6.28
C TYR A 73 18.14 -61.75 -5.75
N HIS A 74 19.12 -61.64 -4.83
CA HIS A 74 19.84 -62.80 -4.24
C HIS A 74 19.64 -62.93 -2.72
N CYS A 75 18.88 -62.02 -2.13
CA CYS A 75 18.61 -62.01 -0.70
C CYS A 75 17.73 -63.20 -0.29
N LYS A 76 18.19 -63.99 0.64
CA LYS A 76 17.44 -65.13 1.25
C LYS A 76 16.83 -64.78 2.60
N LYS A 77 17.00 -63.53 3.09
CA LYS A 77 16.47 -63.11 4.36
C LYS A 77 14.95 -63.04 4.32
N THR A 78 14.29 -63.50 5.38
CA THR A 78 12.86 -63.44 5.59
C THR A 78 12.58 -62.78 6.95
N ASN A 79 11.41 -62.16 7.08
CA ASN A 79 10.91 -61.53 8.32
C ASN A 79 11.88 -60.52 9.00
N VAL A 80 12.66 -59.79 8.22
CA VAL A 80 13.65 -58.79 8.72
C VAL A 80 12.97 -57.68 9.54
N CYS A 81 11.72 -57.37 9.28
CA CYS A 81 10.95 -56.33 9.96
C CYS A 81 10.32 -56.82 11.28
N GLY A 82 10.28 -58.12 11.56
CA GLY A 82 9.68 -58.69 12.78
C GLY A 82 8.17 -58.42 12.96
N LYS A 83 7.51 -57.89 11.95
CA LYS A 83 6.10 -57.46 12.05
C LYS A 83 5.11 -58.64 11.90
N ILE A 84 5.54 -59.72 11.26
CA ILE A 84 4.70 -60.88 10.97
C ILE A 84 5.49 -62.15 11.35
N ILE A 85 4.90 -63.04 12.13
CA ILE A 85 5.55 -64.27 12.64
C ILE A 85 6.00 -65.20 11.48
N LEU A 86 5.26 -65.24 10.39
CA LEU A 86 5.58 -66.00 9.20
C LEU A 86 5.52 -65.07 7.97
N CYS A 87 6.63 -64.45 7.62
CA CYS A 87 6.72 -63.59 6.44
C CYS A 87 7.17 -64.38 5.20
N ASN A 88 6.22 -64.64 4.31
CA ASN A 88 6.46 -65.32 3.03
C ASN A 88 6.69 -64.38 1.87
N ILE A 89 6.75 -63.03 2.14
CA ILE A 89 6.95 -62.02 1.12
C ILE A 89 8.44 -62.01 0.72
N LYS A 90 8.69 -62.14 -0.58
CA LYS A 90 10.06 -62.00 -1.11
C LYS A 90 10.57 -60.59 -0.89
N CYS A 91 11.82 -60.40 -0.48
CA CYS A 91 12.46 -59.09 -0.29
C CYS A 91 12.41 -58.23 -1.56
N THR A 92 12.38 -58.78 -2.73
CA THR A 92 12.23 -58.05 -4.00
C THR A 92 10.92 -57.25 -4.08
N SER A 93 9.90 -57.69 -3.36
CA SER A 93 8.55 -57.08 -3.35
C SER A 93 8.21 -56.34 -2.07
N CYS A 94 9.12 -56.31 -1.09
CA CYS A 94 8.83 -55.73 0.26
C CYS A 94 9.54 -54.39 0.48
N PRO A 95 8.79 -53.30 0.66
CA PRO A 95 9.38 -51.99 0.92
C PRO A 95 9.93 -51.81 2.34
N THR A 96 9.46 -52.63 3.28
CA THR A 96 9.82 -52.51 4.71
C THR A 96 11.33 -52.77 4.93
N CYS A 97 11.94 -53.61 4.12
CA CYS A 97 13.37 -53.90 4.16
C CYS A 97 14.24 -52.60 3.92
N ASN A 98 13.73 -51.62 3.19
CA ASN A 98 14.46 -50.37 2.93
C ASN A 98 14.76 -49.58 4.19
N GLN A 99 14.00 -49.81 5.26
CA GLN A 99 14.09 -49.07 6.53
C GLN A 99 14.64 -49.90 7.67
N THR A 100 14.40 -51.25 7.66
CA THR A 100 14.63 -52.09 8.81
C THR A 100 15.81 -53.05 8.63
N CYS A 101 16.24 -53.32 7.42
CA CYS A 101 17.32 -54.26 7.17
C CYS A 101 18.70 -53.64 7.43
N ALA A 102 19.49 -54.24 8.34
CA ALA A 102 20.83 -53.77 8.66
C ALA A 102 21.79 -53.86 7.44
N ASP A 103 21.55 -54.85 6.56
CA ASP A 103 22.38 -55.01 5.35
C ASP A 103 21.79 -54.28 4.14
N PHE A 104 20.90 -53.32 4.34
CA PHE A 104 20.32 -52.56 3.24
C PHE A 104 21.40 -51.68 2.60
N VAL A 105 21.67 -51.93 1.32
CA VAL A 105 22.53 -51.06 0.50
C VAL A 105 21.70 -50.59 -0.69
N ARG A 106 21.50 -49.27 -0.77
CA ARG A 106 20.69 -48.71 -1.82
C ARG A 106 21.35 -48.84 -3.19
N GLU A 107 20.66 -49.42 -4.12
CA GLU A 107 21.14 -49.47 -5.52
C GLU A 107 21.18 -48.09 -6.15
N ARG A 108 22.32 -47.73 -6.73
CA ARG A 108 22.53 -46.45 -7.42
C ARG A 108 23.03 -46.66 -8.82
N CYS A 109 22.66 -45.75 -9.73
CA CYS A 109 23.19 -45.71 -11.06
C CYS A 109 24.40 -44.77 -11.10
N ASN A 110 25.56 -45.25 -11.56
CA ASN A 110 26.80 -44.47 -11.66
C ASN A 110 26.65 -43.23 -12.56
N ARG A 111 25.69 -43.24 -13.49
CA ARG A 111 25.35 -42.10 -14.34
C ARG A 111 24.80 -40.91 -13.51
N LEU A 112 24.17 -41.19 -12.38
CA LEU A 112 23.58 -40.13 -11.51
C LEU A 112 24.63 -39.44 -10.63
N ASP A 113 25.81 -40.00 -10.52
CA ASP A 113 26.94 -39.44 -9.77
C ASP A 113 27.84 -38.57 -10.69
N LYS A 114 27.70 -38.71 -12.01
CA LYS A 114 28.42 -37.95 -13.03
C LYS A 114 27.41 -37.17 -13.88
N ALA A 115 27.90 -36.14 -14.61
CA ALA A 115 27.09 -35.43 -15.58
C ALA A 115 26.43 -36.39 -16.59
N PRO A 116 25.15 -36.25 -16.88
CA PRO A 116 24.25 -35.14 -16.60
C PRO A 116 23.44 -35.25 -15.29
N TYR A 117 23.74 -36.16 -14.36
CA TYR A 117 23.10 -36.35 -13.03
C TYR A 117 21.60 -36.76 -13.07
N VAL A 118 21.06 -36.97 -14.27
CA VAL A 118 19.65 -37.27 -14.54
C VAL A 118 19.51 -38.38 -15.55
N CYS A 119 18.34 -38.98 -15.60
CA CYS A 119 18.00 -40.03 -16.55
C CYS A 119 17.54 -39.50 -17.93
N ASN A 120 17.43 -38.21 -18.11
CA ASN A 120 17.14 -37.60 -19.42
C ASN A 120 18.17 -38.06 -20.46
N GLY A 121 17.71 -38.44 -21.64
CA GLY A 121 18.61 -38.92 -22.70
C GLY A 121 19.41 -40.17 -22.34
N CYS A 122 18.96 -40.98 -21.39
CA CYS A 122 19.61 -42.25 -21.10
C CYS A 122 19.40 -43.27 -22.25
N PRO A 123 20.47 -43.91 -22.77
CA PRO A 123 20.34 -44.87 -23.86
C PRO A 123 19.58 -46.14 -23.46
N LYS A 124 19.54 -46.48 -22.14
CA LYS A 124 18.68 -47.55 -21.65
C LYS A 124 17.25 -47.06 -21.65
N ALA A 125 16.38 -47.69 -22.41
CA ALA A 125 14.95 -47.38 -22.35
C ALA A 125 14.45 -47.47 -20.92
N ILE A 126 13.56 -46.55 -20.53
CA ILE A 126 13.01 -46.46 -19.17
C ILE A 126 12.49 -47.83 -18.67
N ASN A 127 11.92 -48.60 -19.60
CA ASN A 127 11.35 -49.93 -19.33
C ASN A 127 12.42 -51.03 -19.14
N HIS A 128 13.65 -50.82 -19.58
CA HIS A 128 14.74 -51.80 -19.44
C HIS A 128 15.74 -51.44 -18.33
N CYS A 129 15.53 -50.34 -17.66
CA CYS A 129 16.39 -49.92 -16.55
C CYS A 129 15.93 -50.58 -15.23
N THR A 130 16.77 -51.41 -14.65
CA THR A 130 16.52 -52.13 -13.38
C THR A 130 16.60 -51.25 -12.13
N ILE A 131 17.20 -50.05 -12.28
CA ILE A 131 17.35 -49.12 -11.16
C ILE A 131 15.99 -48.48 -10.85
N ALA A 132 15.50 -48.71 -9.65
CA ALA A 132 14.21 -48.19 -9.22
C ALA A 132 14.24 -46.70 -8.95
N HIS A 133 15.33 -46.17 -8.38
CA HIS A 133 15.48 -44.75 -8.05
C HIS A 133 16.01 -43.98 -9.27
N LYS A 134 15.20 -43.06 -9.78
CA LYS A 134 15.47 -42.29 -10.99
C LYS A 134 15.37 -40.79 -10.73
N TYR A 135 16.16 -40.02 -11.46
CA TYR A 135 16.09 -38.58 -11.47
C TYR A 135 15.78 -38.05 -12.86
N ARG A 136 14.92 -37.06 -12.92
CA ARG A 136 14.60 -36.34 -14.15
C ARG A 136 14.75 -34.84 -13.94
N TYR A 137 15.27 -34.16 -14.93
CA TYR A 137 15.14 -32.72 -15.03
C TYR A 137 13.87 -32.39 -15.80
N ASP A 138 13.00 -31.59 -15.17
CA ASP A 138 11.75 -31.08 -15.72
C ASP A 138 11.77 -29.56 -15.59
N ALA A 139 11.61 -28.84 -16.69
CA ALA A 139 11.76 -27.39 -16.76
C ALA A 139 10.72 -26.66 -15.90
N ILE A 140 9.47 -27.13 -15.89
CA ILE A 140 8.37 -26.51 -15.16
C ILE A 140 8.58 -26.71 -13.65
N PHE A 141 8.96 -27.92 -13.26
CA PHE A 141 9.28 -28.21 -11.86
C PHE A 141 10.47 -27.39 -11.36
N ALA A 142 11.54 -27.29 -12.17
CA ALA A 142 12.73 -26.52 -11.84
C ALA A 142 12.41 -25.01 -11.68
N ASP A 143 11.61 -24.46 -12.59
CA ASP A 143 11.18 -23.06 -12.52
C ASP A 143 10.31 -22.78 -11.28
N ARG A 144 9.39 -23.69 -10.98
CA ARG A 144 8.57 -23.58 -9.76
C ARG A 144 9.43 -23.61 -8.50
N LYS A 145 10.38 -24.55 -8.41
CA LYS A 145 11.31 -24.64 -7.25
C LYS A 145 12.20 -23.41 -7.12
N TYR A 146 12.69 -22.89 -8.24
CA TYR A 146 13.44 -21.65 -8.25
C TYR A 146 12.60 -20.47 -7.74
N ARG A 147 11.35 -20.33 -8.18
CA ARG A 147 10.44 -19.26 -7.71
C ARG A 147 10.07 -19.43 -6.23
N GLU A 148 9.83 -20.65 -5.76
CA GLU A 148 9.61 -20.94 -4.35
C GLU A 148 10.83 -20.51 -3.51
N CYS A 149 12.05 -20.80 -3.97
CA CYS A 149 13.29 -20.38 -3.31
C CYS A 149 13.45 -18.86 -3.29
N LEU A 150 13.17 -18.17 -4.40
CA LEU A 150 13.19 -16.70 -4.47
C LEU A 150 12.17 -16.07 -3.53
N SER A 151 10.97 -16.63 -3.46
CA SER A 151 9.90 -16.15 -2.58
C SER A 151 10.28 -16.36 -1.11
N SER A 152 10.73 -17.57 -0.76
CA SER A 152 11.10 -17.90 0.62
C SER A 152 12.34 -17.14 1.11
N SER A 153 13.31 -16.90 0.24
CA SER A 153 14.51 -16.12 0.59
C SER A 153 14.24 -14.62 0.81
N ARG A 154 13.12 -14.12 0.27
CA ARG A 154 12.66 -12.74 0.46
C ARG A 154 11.56 -12.62 1.52
N ALA A 155 11.08 -13.74 2.03
CA ALA A 155 10.09 -13.76 3.11
C ALA A 155 10.75 -13.39 4.43
N GLY A 156 10.04 -12.61 5.22
CA GLY A 156 10.51 -12.17 6.53
C GLY A 156 11.13 -10.77 6.53
N ILE A 157 11.75 -10.42 7.62
CA ILE A 157 12.28 -9.08 7.90
C ILE A 157 13.80 -9.16 7.94
N ASN A 158 14.47 -8.26 7.21
CA ASN A 158 15.93 -8.13 7.25
C ASN A 158 16.36 -7.22 8.42
N MET A 159 15.92 -7.56 9.63
CA MET A 159 16.34 -6.88 10.86
C MET A 159 16.15 -7.79 12.08
N THR A 160 16.87 -7.45 13.17
CA THR A 160 16.76 -8.16 14.44
C THR A 160 15.44 -7.84 15.18
N ARG A 161 15.05 -8.70 16.13
CA ARG A 161 13.91 -8.44 17.00
C ARG A 161 14.05 -7.17 17.82
N GLN A 162 15.29 -6.84 18.24
CA GLN A 162 15.56 -5.63 19.01
C GLN A 162 15.38 -4.36 18.17
N GLU A 163 15.85 -4.38 16.93
CA GLU A 163 15.64 -3.26 15.98
C GLU A 163 14.15 -3.07 15.66
N MET A 164 13.43 -4.16 15.43
CA MET A 164 12.00 -4.11 15.21
C MET A 164 11.27 -3.52 16.42
N HIS A 165 11.62 -3.95 17.63
CA HIS A 165 11.02 -3.43 18.86
C HIS A 165 11.27 -1.92 19.02
N LYS A 166 12.49 -1.43 18.73
CA LYS A 166 12.79 0.01 18.75
C LYS A 166 11.90 0.79 17.77
N LYS A 167 11.73 0.28 16.55
CA LYS A 167 10.86 0.90 15.56
C LYS A 167 9.39 0.85 15.96
N ASP A 168 8.94 -0.24 16.56
CA ASP A 168 7.55 -0.40 17.06
C ASP A 168 7.22 0.59 18.17
N MET A 169 8.16 0.88 19.06
CA MET A 169 8.02 1.90 20.12
C MET A 169 7.75 3.31 19.58
N ILE A 170 8.23 3.62 18.38
CA ILE A 170 7.98 4.90 17.71
C ILE A 170 6.68 4.81 16.89
N ILE A 171 6.54 3.78 16.07
CA ILE A 171 5.47 3.68 15.06
C ILE A 171 4.11 3.47 15.70
N THR A 172 3.99 2.53 16.64
CA THR A 172 2.69 2.12 17.19
C THR A 172 1.96 3.26 17.91
N PRO A 173 2.58 4.08 18.80
CA PRO A 173 1.90 5.22 19.43
C PRO A 173 1.40 6.23 18.39
N LEU A 174 2.19 6.52 17.36
CA LEU A 174 1.83 7.48 16.32
C LEU A 174 0.64 7.01 15.46
N ILE A 175 0.57 5.70 15.16
CA ILE A 175 -0.61 5.12 14.50
C ILE A 175 -1.86 5.28 15.39
N TYR A 176 -1.75 5.05 16.68
CA TYR A 176 -2.88 5.22 17.62
C TYR A 176 -3.31 6.68 17.79
N GLN A 177 -2.40 7.64 17.58
CA GLN A 177 -2.74 9.05 17.45
C GLN A 177 -3.40 9.39 16.11
N GLY A 178 -3.49 8.42 15.21
CA GLY A 178 -4.11 8.54 13.91
C GLY A 178 -3.22 9.17 12.85
N GLN A 179 -1.92 9.10 13.01
CA GLN A 179 -0.99 9.46 11.96
C GLN A 179 -0.99 8.38 10.86
N SER A 180 -0.83 8.81 9.62
CA SER A 180 -0.73 7.88 8.49
C SER A 180 0.69 7.33 8.37
N PRO A 181 0.89 6.13 7.79
CA PRO A 181 2.23 5.61 7.50
C PRO A 181 3.12 6.59 6.73
N TYR A 182 2.55 7.36 5.80
CA TYR A 182 3.29 8.40 5.08
C TYR A 182 3.82 9.48 6.01
N GLN A 183 2.97 10.00 6.90
CA GLN A 183 3.32 11.04 7.87
C GLN A 183 4.44 10.56 8.82
N ILE A 184 4.31 9.33 9.34
CA ILE A 184 5.31 8.74 10.24
C ILE A 184 6.67 8.65 9.55
N ILE A 185 6.75 8.08 8.36
CA ILE A 185 8.01 7.92 7.63
C ILE A 185 8.62 9.27 7.23
N THR A 186 7.80 10.26 6.91
CA THR A 186 8.28 11.60 6.54
C THR A 186 8.91 12.32 7.74
N ASN A 187 8.31 12.17 8.92
CA ASN A 187 8.77 12.83 10.15
C ASN A 187 9.92 12.08 10.85
N HIS A 188 10.08 10.79 10.58
CA HIS A 188 11.05 9.89 11.21
C HIS A 188 11.96 9.21 10.19
N PRO A 189 12.90 9.96 9.55
CA PRO A 189 13.85 9.39 8.59
C PRO A 189 14.79 8.34 9.22
N GLU A 190 15.00 8.39 10.56
CA GLU A 190 15.77 7.42 11.32
C GLU A 190 15.17 6.00 11.29
N LEU A 191 13.90 5.86 10.94
CA LEU A 191 13.29 4.54 10.75
C LEU A 191 13.87 3.78 9.55
N ASP A 192 14.50 4.50 8.61
CA ASP A 192 15.14 3.93 7.41
C ASP A 192 14.28 2.83 6.74
N MET A 193 13.07 3.20 6.39
CA MET A 193 12.15 2.31 5.69
C MET A 193 11.21 3.07 4.76
N SER A 194 10.71 2.38 3.74
CA SER A 194 9.71 2.97 2.84
C SER A 194 8.30 2.89 3.45
N VAL A 195 7.42 3.78 2.99
CA VAL A 195 5.99 3.74 3.36
C VAL A 195 5.37 2.38 3.02
N ARG A 196 5.77 1.79 1.89
CA ARG A 196 5.30 0.46 1.47
C ARG A 196 5.76 -0.64 2.43
N THR A 197 7.00 -0.55 2.91
CA THR A 197 7.55 -1.49 3.90
C THR A 197 6.77 -1.42 5.20
N LEU A 198 6.42 -0.20 5.65
CA LEU A 198 5.61 -0.03 6.86
C LEU A 198 4.20 -0.63 6.70
N TYR A 199 3.55 -0.45 5.55
CA TYR A 199 2.28 -1.13 5.29
C TYR A 199 2.41 -2.66 5.32
N SER A 200 3.47 -3.23 4.72
CA SER A 200 3.71 -4.68 4.78
C SER A 200 3.90 -5.17 6.21
N TYR A 201 4.64 -4.43 7.05
CA TYR A 201 4.87 -4.81 8.45
C TYR A 201 3.59 -4.77 9.29
N LEU A 202 2.68 -3.83 8.99
CA LEU A 202 1.36 -3.78 9.62
C LEU A 202 0.45 -4.93 9.17
N ASP A 203 0.49 -5.27 7.87
CA ASP A 203 -0.32 -6.34 7.28
C ASP A 203 0.15 -7.72 7.77
N ASP A 204 1.48 -7.95 7.82
CA ASP A 204 2.09 -9.19 8.26
C ASP A 204 2.11 -9.34 9.79
N GLY A 205 1.79 -8.27 10.52
CA GLY A 205 1.66 -8.27 11.97
C GLY A 205 2.98 -8.27 12.73
N PHE A 206 4.03 -7.68 12.16
CA PHE A 206 5.33 -7.54 12.80
C PHE A 206 5.39 -6.43 13.85
N LEU A 207 4.45 -5.50 13.82
CA LEU A 207 4.28 -4.41 14.77
C LEU A 207 3.13 -4.69 15.75
N THR A 208 3.11 -3.98 16.87
CA THR A 208 2.00 -4.05 17.84
C THR A 208 0.73 -3.45 17.23
N ALA A 209 0.84 -2.29 16.54
CA ALA A 209 -0.24 -1.76 15.72
C ALA A 209 -0.55 -2.69 14.56
N ARG A 210 -1.83 -2.78 14.22
CA ARG A 210 -2.35 -3.64 13.16
C ARG A 210 -2.98 -2.80 12.06
N ASN A 211 -3.15 -3.42 10.93
CA ASN A 211 -3.80 -2.84 9.78
C ASN A 211 -5.23 -2.28 10.11
N ILE A 212 -5.93 -2.87 11.10
CA ILE A 212 -7.24 -2.38 11.56
C ILE A 212 -7.16 -1.03 12.26
N ASP A 213 -6.01 -0.68 12.81
CA ASP A 213 -5.78 0.59 13.49
C ASP A 213 -5.58 1.76 12.51
N LEU A 214 -5.38 1.46 11.23
CA LEU A 214 -5.27 2.45 10.17
C LEU A 214 -6.63 3.06 9.81
N LYS A 215 -6.70 4.38 9.66
CA LYS A 215 -7.95 5.15 9.49
C LYS A 215 -8.74 4.88 8.19
N ARG A 216 -8.12 4.34 7.13
CA ARG A 216 -8.74 4.21 5.81
C ARG A 216 -8.61 2.81 5.22
N LYS A 217 -9.14 1.82 5.91
CA LYS A 217 -9.10 0.46 5.40
C LYS A 217 -10.31 0.05 4.54
N VAL A 218 -11.47 0.64 4.74
CA VAL A 218 -12.72 0.23 4.08
C VAL A 218 -13.20 1.31 3.13
N LYS A 219 -13.32 0.96 1.83
CA LYS A 219 -14.02 1.81 0.84
C LYS A 219 -15.51 1.52 0.91
N PHE A 220 -16.30 2.50 1.35
CA PHE A 220 -17.76 2.41 1.30
C PHE A 220 -18.27 2.69 -0.10
N LYS A 221 -19.28 1.91 -0.57
CA LYS A 221 -20.03 2.24 -1.79
C LYS A 221 -20.74 3.57 -1.61
N PRO A 222 -20.61 4.53 -2.54
CA PRO A 222 -21.36 5.78 -2.46
C PRO A 222 -22.84 5.51 -2.50
N ARG A 223 -23.63 6.20 -1.65
CA ARG A 223 -25.09 6.16 -1.68
C ARG A 223 -25.57 6.81 -2.98
N LYS A 224 -26.64 6.27 -3.59
CA LYS A 224 -27.32 6.92 -4.71
C LYS A 224 -27.84 8.28 -4.24
N VAL A 225 -27.44 9.34 -4.94
CA VAL A 225 -27.86 10.71 -4.66
C VAL A 225 -29.20 10.93 -5.35
N HIS A 226 -30.20 11.40 -4.60
CA HIS A 226 -31.46 11.86 -5.19
C HIS A 226 -31.23 13.19 -5.92
N LYS A 227 -31.68 13.27 -7.17
CA LYS A 227 -31.63 14.52 -7.96
C LYS A 227 -32.63 15.52 -7.37
N THR A 228 -32.12 16.59 -6.78
CA THR A 228 -32.91 17.78 -6.42
C THR A 228 -32.99 18.73 -7.62
N GLN A 229 -34.15 19.25 -7.89
CA GLN A 229 -34.31 20.29 -8.94
C GLN A 229 -33.67 21.58 -8.46
N ILE A 230 -32.78 22.11 -9.25
CA ILE A 230 -32.00 23.32 -8.95
C ILE A 230 -32.73 24.47 -9.63
N LYS A 231 -33.14 25.48 -8.85
CA LYS A 231 -33.68 26.73 -9.38
C LYS A 231 -32.49 27.62 -9.79
N ASP A 232 -32.47 28.01 -11.06
CA ASP A 232 -31.58 29.03 -11.57
C ASP A 232 -31.85 30.37 -10.87
N ARG A 233 -30.77 31.03 -10.43
CA ARG A 233 -30.86 32.35 -9.79
C ARG A 233 -29.94 33.29 -10.54
N THR A 234 -30.42 34.45 -10.92
CA THR A 234 -29.70 35.53 -11.58
C THR A 234 -28.43 36.00 -10.80
N VAL A 235 -28.42 35.76 -9.49
CA VAL A 235 -27.27 36.05 -8.60
C VAL A 235 -25.96 35.38 -9.02
N PHE A 236 -26.03 34.30 -9.83
CA PHE A 236 -24.86 33.54 -10.26
C PHE A 236 -24.37 33.94 -11.66
N GLU A 237 -25.01 34.90 -12.34
CA GLU A 237 -24.57 35.37 -13.67
C GLU A 237 -23.19 36.02 -13.57
N GLY A 238 -22.28 35.66 -14.50
CA GLY A 238 -20.88 36.11 -14.50
C GLY A 238 -20.00 35.53 -13.37
N ARG A 239 -20.53 34.58 -12.57
CA ARG A 239 -19.85 33.96 -11.42
C ARG A 239 -19.89 32.43 -11.48
N MET A 240 -20.13 31.87 -12.66
CA MET A 240 -20.25 30.45 -12.86
C MET A 240 -18.86 29.77 -12.83
N PHE A 241 -18.84 28.46 -12.69
CA PHE A 241 -17.60 27.71 -12.76
C PHE A 241 -16.85 27.89 -14.08
N THR A 242 -17.59 28.07 -15.19
CA THR A 242 -17.03 28.40 -16.49
C THR A 242 -16.27 29.73 -16.49
N ASP A 243 -16.84 30.76 -15.84
CA ASP A 243 -16.20 32.08 -15.72
C ASP A 243 -14.94 32.01 -14.86
N PHE A 244 -15.02 31.22 -13.76
CA PHE A 244 -13.88 30.91 -12.91
C PHE A 244 -12.75 30.23 -13.68
N GLN A 245 -13.06 29.22 -14.53
CA GLN A 245 -12.05 28.53 -15.32
C GLN A 245 -11.32 29.44 -16.31
N MET A 246 -11.98 30.46 -16.83
CA MET A 246 -11.36 31.43 -17.75
C MET A 246 -10.26 32.26 -17.07
N LEU A 247 -10.29 32.38 -15.75
CA LEU A 247 -9.26 33.11 -15.00
C LEU A 247 -7.90 32.39 -14.96
N ASN A 248 -7.89 31.09 -15.22
CA ASN A 248 -6.69 30.21 -15.21
C ASN A 248 -5.76 30.46 -14.02
N LEU A 249 -6.30 30.43 -12.81
CA LEU A 249 -5.59 30.78 -11.58
C LEU A 249 -4.80 29.58 -11.02
N ASP A 250 -3.56 29.83 -10.66
CA ASP A 250 -2.71 28.85 -9.96
C ASP A 250 -3.04 28.72 -8.46
N SER A 251 -3.69 29.73 -7.88
CA SER A 251 -4.00 29.81 -6.45
C SER A 251 -5.35 30.51 -6.24
N PHE A 252 -6.21 29.88 -5.46
CA PHE A 252 -7.50 30.41 -5.04
C PHE A 252 -7.92 29.76 -3.72
N ALA A 253 -8.94 30.29 -3.08
CA ALA A 253 -9.52 29.71 -1.90
C ALA A 253 -10.79 28.91 -2.27
N GLU A 254 -10.94 27.71 -1.74
CA GLU A 254 -12.21 26.99 -1.72
C GLU A 254 -12.93 27.31 -0.41
N MET A 255 -14.24 27.49 -0.45
CA MET A 255 -15.07 27.76 0.73
C MET A 255 -16.25 26.80 0.79
N ASP A 256 -16.57 26.33 2.00
CA ASP A 256 -17.67 25.39 2.22
C ASP A 256 -18.17 25.44 3.67
N THR A 257 -19.31 24.82 3.94
CA THR A 257 -19.83 24.67 5.31
C THR A 257 -19.87 23.21 5.75
N VAL A 258 -19.54 22.95 7.01
CA VAL A 258 -19.62 21.63 7.61
C VAL A 258 -20.74 21.62 8.65
N HIS A 259 -21.78 20.85 8.37
CA HIS A 259 -22.94 20.74 9.24
C HIS A 259 -22.72 19.79 10.43
N SER A 260 -23.31 20.13 11.55
CA SER A 260 -23.41 19.37 12.78
C SER A 260 -24.44 18.21 12.70
N SER A 261 -24.75 17.61 13.86
CA SER A 261 -25.94 16.77 14.02
C SER A 261 -27.24 17.57 13.75
N GLN A 262 -28.35 16.89 13.51
CA GLN A 262 -29.64 17.55 13.22
C GLN A 262 -30.16 18.38 14.40
N GLU A 263 -29.69 18.14 15.61
CA GLU A 263 -30.10 18.81 16.83
C GLU A 263 -29.41 20.16 17.07
N SER A 264 -28.25 20.37 16.46
CA SER A 264 -27.46 21.61 16.62
C SER A 264 -27.60 22.51 15.40
N LYS A 265 -27.83 23.80 15.63
CA LYS A 265 -27.87 24.86 14.60
C LYS A 265 -26.48 25.38 14.23
N ARG A 266 -25.46 25.05 15.02
CA ARG A 266 -24.10 25.47 14.77
C ARG A 266 -23.51 24.76 13.55
N VAL A 267 -22.78 25.52 12.75
CA VAL A 267 -22.05 25.04 11.56
C VAL A 267 -20.64 25.61 11.58
N ILE A 268 -19.76 24.95 10.85
CA ILE A 268 -18.38 25.41 10.69
C ILE A 268 -18.23 25.93 9.25
N LEU A 269 -17.85 27.20 9.09
CA LEU A 269 -17.39 27.77 7.84
C LEU A 269 -15.92 27.39 7.66
N THR A 270 -15.56 26.89 6.48
CA THR A 270 -14.22 26.42 6.18
C THR A 270 -13.68 27.11 4.93
N PHE A 271 -12.37 27.37 4.94
CA PHE A 271 -11.60 27.81 3.78
C PHE A 271 -10.42 26.86 3.55
N PHE A 272 -10.06 26.71 2.29
CA PHE A 272 -8.92 25.93 1.90
C PHE A 272 -8.13 26.68 0.80
N LEU A 273 -6.92 27.11 1.12
CA LEU A 273 -6.03 27.73 0.16
C LEU A 273 -5.39 26.65 -0.68
N THR A 274 -5.72 26.60 -1.97
CA THR A 274 -5.44 25.44 -2.82
C THR A 274 -3.96 25.18 -3.07
N ARG A 275 -3.13 26.21 -3.14
CA ARG A 275 -1.70 26.10 -3.40
C ARG A 275 -0.92 25.62 -2.19
N GLU A 276 -1.16 26.25 -1.02
CA GLU A 276 -0.51 25.93 0.26
C GLU A 276 -1.13 24.74 0.96
N LYS A 277 -2.30 24.28 0.49
CA LYS A 277 -3.13 23.26 1.15
C LYS A 277 -3.52 23.65 2.58
N LEU A 278 -3.52 24.97 2.86
CA LEU A 278 -3.81 25.52 4.18
C LEU A 278 -5.32 25.50 4.45
N PHE A 279 -5.70 24.91 5.56
CA PHE A 279 -7.08 24.79 5.99
C PHE A 279 -7.38 25.78 7.13
N LEU A 280 -8.51 26.48 7.03
CA LEU A 280 -9.02 27.38 8.07
C LEU A 280 -10.46 27.03 8.39
N ALA A 281 -10.89 27.23 9.64
CA ALA A 281 -12.25 26.89 10.07
C ALA A 281 -12.75 27.83 11.17
N PHE A 282 -14.03 28.22 11.06
CA PHE A 282 -14.68 29.20 11.94
C PHE A 282 -16.06 28.69 12.33
N ILE A 283 -16.43 28.84 13.61
CA ILE A 283 -17.76 28.47 14.11
C ILE A 283 -18.75 29.58 13.80
N MET A 284 -19.88 29.19 13.23
CA MET A 284 -21.08 30.00 13.08
C MET A 284 -22.21 29.45 13.94
N ASN A 285 -22.91 30.32 14.68
CA ASN A 285 -24.07 29.93 15.50
C ASN A 285 -25.26 29.47 14.62
N ARG A 286 -25.36 30.00 13.41
CA ARG A 286 -26.39 29.65 12.43
C ARG A 286 -25.82 29.74 11.02
N CYS A 287 -26.31 28.89 10.11
CA CYS A 287 -25.95 28.91 8.69
C CYS A 287 -26.76 29.99 7.97
N THR A 288 -26.26 31.22 7.98
CA THR A 288 -26.92 32.37 7.35
C THR A 288 -25.93 33.25 6.60
N LYS A 289 -26.39 34.00 5.59
CA LYS A 289 -25.58 34.98 4.82
C LYS A 289 -24.88 35.98 5.74
N GLY A 290 -25.61 36.52 6.72
CA GLY A 290 -25.05 37.47 7.70
C GLY A 290 -23.95 36.84 8.58
N ALA A 291 -24.06 35.57 8.96
CA ALA A 291 -23.02 34.89 9.73
C ALA A 291 -21.72 34.69 8.94
N VAL A 292 -21.83 34.36 7.65
CA VAL A 292 -20.70 34.25 6.73
C VAL A 292 -20.04 35.63 6.59
N LYS A 293 -20.84 36.69 6.32
CA LYS A 293 -20.31 38.06 6.20
C LYS A 293 -19.55 38.50 7.47
N LEU A 294 -20.10 38.24 8.66
CA LEU A 294 -19.42 38.55 9.93
C LEU A 294 -18.04 37.89 10.05
N ILE A 295 -17.86 36.67 9.55
CA ILE A 295 -16.55 36.01 9.56
C ILE A 295 -15.59 36.69 8.57
N PHE A 296 -16.06 37.06 7.38
CA PHE A 296 -15.27 37.82 6.42
C PHE A 296 -14.81 39.16 7.02
N ASP A 297 -15.75 39.93 7.61
CA ASP A 297 -15.45 41.22 8.23
C ASP A 297 -14.49 41.08 9.42
N LYS A 298 -14.60 40.00 10.19
CA LYS A 298 -13.66 39.68 11.25
C LYS A 298 -12.26 39.37 10.75
N LEU A 299 -12.16 38.53 9.71
CA LEU A 299 -10.88 38.19 9.09
C LEU A 299 -10.18 39.40 8.47
N GLU A 300 -10.94 40.27 7.79
CA GLU A 300 -10.40 41.49 7.20
C GLU A 300 -9.88 42.45 8.28
N ARG A 301 -10.60 42.60 9.46
CA ARG A 301 -10.10 43.38 10.59
C ARG A 301 -8.83 42.82 11.21
N GLN A 302 -8.69 41.50 11.23
CA GLN A 302 -7.52 40.82 11.83
C GLN A 302 -6.28 40.88 10.90
N LEU A 303 -6.48 40.77 9.61
CA LEU A 303 -5.42 40.73 8.59
C LEU A 303 -5.07 42.11 8.02
N GLY A 304 -6.05 43.00 8.00
CA GLY A 304 -6.01 44.18 7.13
C GLY A 304 -6.44 43.86 5.71
N THR A 305 -6.86 44.88 4.96
CA THR A 305 -7.42 44.70 3.60
C THR A 305 -6.44 44.06 2.63
N TYR A 306 -5.15 44.44 2.69
CA TYR A 306 -4.11 43.94 1.80
C TYR A 306 -3.84 42.43 1.98
N ASP A 307 -3.64 42.00 3.22
CA ASP A 307 -3.35 40.60 3.51
C ASP A 307 -4.59 39.72 3.32
N PHE A 308 -5.80 40.27 3.61
CA PHE A 308 -7.04 39.59 3.29
C PHE A 308 -7.17 39.34 1.78
N LEU A 309 -6.92 40.38 0.96
CA LEU A 309 -6.94 40.24 -0.49
C LEU A 309 -5.89 39.23 -1.00
N THR A 310 -4.70 39.22 -0.39
CA THR A 310 -3.64 38.26 -0.76
C THR A 310 -4.05 36.81 -0.54
N LEU A 311 -4.80 36.54 0.52
CA LEU A 311 -5.25 35.18 0.87
C LEU A 311 -6.55 34.77 0.17
N PHE A 312 -7.48 35.71 -0.01
CA PHE A 312 -8.87 35.46 -0.39
C PHE A 312 -9.30 36.26 -1.65
N ASN A 313 -8.36 36.59 -2.53
CA ASN A 313 -8.66 37.34 -3.75
C ASN A 313 -9.77 36.67 -4.57
N THR A 314 -9.69 35.39 -4.76
CA THR A 314 -10.69 34.58 -5.51
C THR A 314 -11.14 33.41 -4.67
N ILE A 315 -12.45 33.26 -4.51
CA ILE A 315 -13.05 32.21 -3.69
C ILE A 315 -14.04 31.40 -4.55
N LEU A 316 -13.87 30.08 -4.54
CA LEU A 316 -14.78 29.13 -5.18
C LEU A 316 -15.64 28.45 -4.11
N THR A 317 -16.97 28.53 -4.26
CA THR A 317 -17.91 27.95 -3.30
C THR A 317 -19.03 27.17 -4.01
N ASP A 318 -19.90 26.50 -3.25
CA ASP A 318 -21.13 25.93 -3.80
C ASP A 318 -22.27 26.96 -3.79
N ARG A 319 -23.45 26.54 -4.32
CA ARG A 319 -24.64 27.39 -4.34
C ARG A 319 -25.47 27.26 -3.07
N GLY A 320 -24.82 27.17 -1.90
CA GLY A 320 -25.50 27.18 -0.60
C GLY A 320 -26.27 28.48 -0.37
N SER A 321 -27.38 28.39 0.36
CA SER A 321 -28.20 29.58 0.65
C SER A 321 -27.44 30.63 1.46
N GLU A 322 -26.49 30.22 2.27
CA GLU A 322 -25.59 31.05 3.06
C GLU A 322 -24.59 31.87 2.22
N PHE A 323 -24.31 31.42 0.99
CA PHE A 323 -23.42 32.11 0.04
C PHE A 323 -24.22 32.90 -1.01
N GLY A 324 -25.53 32.96 -0.92
CA GLY A 324 -26.41 33.56 -1.91
C GLY A 324 -26.47 35.11 -1.86
N ASP A 325 -25.41 35.76 -1.36
CA ASP A 325 -25.23 37.22 -1.37
C ASP A 325 -23.73 37.53 -1.62
N PRO A 326 -23.24 37.25 -2.84
CA PRO A 326 -21.82 37.40 -3.15
C PRO A 326 -21.38 38.88 -3.04
N GLU A 327 -22.19 39.83 -3.41
CA GLU A 327 -21.85 41.26 -3.34
C GLU A 327 -21.51 41.68 -1.91
N ALA A 328 -22.29 41.23 -0.92
CA ALA A 328 -22.00 41.51 0.48
C ALA A 328 -20.73 40.84 0.99
N LEU A 329 -20.28 39.72 0.38
CA LEU A 329 -19.03 39.05 0.71
C LEU A 329 -17.82 39.71 0.02
N GLU A 330 -18.02 40.20 -1.19
CA GLU A 330 -16.99 40.85 -2.00
C GLU A 330 -16.70 42.28 -1.54
N THR A 331 -17.67 42.94 -0.88
CA THR A 331 -17.48 44.30 -0.39
C THR A 331 -16.87 44.30 1.01
N GLY A 332 -15.71 44.93 1.14
CA GLY A 332 -14.96 45.08 2.38
C GLY A 332 -15.61 46.07 3.37
N ILE A 333 -15.01 46.17 4.55
CA ILE A 333 -15.50 47.06 5.61
C ILE A 333 -15.37 48.54 5.20
N ASP A 334 -14.39 48.86 4.38
CA ASP A 334 -14.14 50.19 3.83
C ASP A 334 -14.96 50.48 2.54
N GLY A 335 -15.80 49.55 2.11
CA GLY A 335 -16.60 49.64 0.89
C GLY A 335 -15.84 49.29 -0.39
N MET A 336 -14.57 48.93 -0.30
CA MET A 336 -13.76 48.50 -1.45
C MET A 336 -13.95 47.01 -1.73
N VAL A 337 -13.61 46.58 -2.95
CA VAL A 337 -13.67 45.15 -3.30
C VAL A 337 -12.54 44.39 -2.58
N ARG A 338 -12.90 43.36 -1.77
CA ARG A 338 -11.94 42.54 -1.02
C ARG A 338 -11.77 41.13 -1.58
N SER A 339 -12.68 40.64 -2.42
CA SER A 339 -12.59 39.31 -3.02
C SER A 339 -13.53 39.18 -4.21
N SER A 340 -13.39 38.12 -5.01
CA SER A 340 -14.31 37.73 -6.07
C SER A 340 -14.85 36.32 -5.78
N ILE A 341 -16.16 36.17 -5.76
CA ILE A 341 -16.84 34.91 -5.40
C ILE A 341 -17.34 34.20 -6.68
N TYR A 342 -16.96 32.95 -6.85
CA TYR A 342 -17.39 32.06 -7.92
C TYR A 342 -18.09 30.83 -7.38
N PHE A 343 -18.98 30.24 -8.20
CA PHE A 343 -19.83 29.14 -7.79
C PHE A 343 -19.60 27.88 -8.61
N CYS A 344 -19.47 26.76 -7.95
CA CYS A 344 -19.42 25.45 -8.58
C CYS A 344 -20.72 25.12 -9.30
N ASP A 345 -20.63 24.22 -10.27
CA ASP A 345 -21.81 23.62 -10.87
C ASP A 345 -22.58 22.82 -9.84
N PRO A 346 -23.93 22.80 -9.95
CA PRO A 346 -24.73 22.02 -9.04
C PRO A 346 -24.35 20.53 -9.05
N MET A 347 -24.23 19.94 -7.86
CA MET A 347 -23.92 18.53 -7.65
C MET A 347 -22.55 18.06 -8.21
N ARG A 348 -21.64 18.96 -8.51
CA ARG A 348 -20.27 18.66 -8.92
C ARG A 348 -19.28 18.97 -7.80
N SER A 349 -19.35 18.19 -6.71
CA SER A 349 -18.47 18.33 -5.56
C SER A 349 -16.98 18.21 -5.91
N GLY A 350 -16.64 17.43 -6.92
CA GLY A 350 -15.25 17.28 -7.38
C GLY A 350 -14.58 18.57 -7.86
N GLN A 351 -15.34 19.67 -8.09
CA GLN A 351 -14.79 20.98 -8.42
C GLN A 351 -14.14 21.68 -7.21
N LYS A 352 -14.41 21.21 -5.98
CA LYS A 352 -13.81 21.66 -4.71
C LYS A 352 -13.06 20.50 -4.02
N GLY A 353 -12.19 19.82 -4.75
CA GLY A 353 -11.53 18.59 -4.27
C GLY A 353 -10.59 18.80 -3.07
N GLY A 354 -9.99 19.99 -2.94
CA GLY A 354 -9.07 20.32 -1.87
C GLY A 354 -9.76 20.41 -0.51
N ILE A 355 -10.84 21.18 -0.44
CA ILE A 355 -11.61 21.35 0.81
C ILE A 355 -12.30 20.05 1.23
N GLU A 356 -12.76 19.22 0.28
CA GLU A 356 -13.35 17.91 0.60
C GLU A 356 -12.34 16.98 1.26
N GLN A 357 -11.07 17.02 0.81
CA GLN A 357 -9.99 16.27 1.45
C GLN A 357 -9.73 16.80 2.87
N ALA A 358 -9.70 18.11 3.06
CA ALA A 358 -9.55 18.72 4.39
C ALA A 358 -10.72 18.37 5.30
N HIS A 359 -11.96 18.39 4.79
CA HIS A 359 -13.14 17.92 5.53
C HIS A 359 -13.04 16.47 5.96
N THR A 360 -12.41 15.62 5.14
CA THR A 360 -12.18 14.23 5.54
C THR A 360 -11.27 14.16 6.77
N MET A 361 -10.24 15.00 6.87
CA MET A 361 -9.37 15.06 8.05
C MET A 361 -10.11 15.67 9.26
N LEU A 362 -10.87 16.75 9.06
CA LEU A 362 -11.74 17.31 10.09
C LEU A 362 -12.69 16.24 10.65
N ARG A 363 -13.27 15.40 9.78
CA ARG A 363 -14.19 14.33 10.18
C ARG A 363 -13.50 13.13 10.88
N MET A 364 -12.19 13.06 10.89
CA MET A 364 -11.45 12.11 11.73
C MET A 364 -11.51 12.53 13.20
N VAL A 365 -11.49 13.84 13.46
CA VAL A 365 -11.61 14.41 14.83
C VAL A 365 -13.06 14.64 15.22
N LEU A 366 -13.87 15.16 14.31
CA LEU A 366 -15.30 15.42 14.48
C LEU A 366 -16.13 14.49 13.56
N PRO A 367 -16.41 13.24 13.95
CA PRO A 367 -17.17 12.29 13.15
C PRO A 367 -18.55 12.84 12.73
N LYS A 368 -19.13 12.28 11.66
CA LYS A 368 -20.51 12.62 11.26
C LYS A 368 -21.46 12.38 12.43
N LYS A 369 -22.41 13.28 12.60
CA LYS A 369 -23.39 13.30 13.73
C LYS A 369 -22.83 13.80 15.07
N THR A 370 -21.59 14.25 15.16
CA THR A 370 -21.10 14.97 16.35
C THR A 370 -21.83 16.31 16.46
N SER A 371 -22.35 16.61 17.63
CA SER A 371 -22.95 17.93 17.93
C SER A 371 -21.85 18.98 18.07
N PHE A 372 -22.04 20.16 17.46
CA PHE A 372 -21.11 21.29 17.60
C PHE A 372 -21.55 22.28 18.70
N GLU A 373 -22.57 21.92 19.51
CA GLU A 373 -23.12 22.82 20.51
C GLU A 373 -22.08 23.26 21.55
N PHE A 374 -21.24 22.33 21.97
CA PHE A 374 -20.17 22.58 22.96
C PHE A 374 -18.79 22.84 22.32
N LEU A 375 -18.70 22.85 21.00
CA LEU A 375 -17.45 23.13 20.30
C LEU A 375 -17.12 24.62 20.41
N THR A 376 -15.95 24.94 20.93
CA THR A 376 -15.45 26.32 20.99
C THR A 376 -14.59 26.64 19.77
N GLN A 377 -14.40 27.96 19.49
CA GLN A 377 -13.48 28.37 18.44
C GLN A 377 -12.02 27.95 18.76
N TRP A 378 -11.69 27.85 20.04
CA TRP A 378 -10.37 27.39 20.48
C TRP A 378 -10.16 25.90 20.15
N ASP A 379 -11.15 25.05 20.44
CA ASP A 379 -11.12 23.64 20.09
C ASP A 379 -10.95 23.47 18.57
N LEU A 380 -11.69 24.26 17.78
CA LEU A 380 -11.62 24.20 16.32
C LEU A 380 -10.26 24.63 15.79
N ARG A 381 -9.63 25.66 16.41
CA ARG A 381 -8.25 26.06 16.08
C ARG A 381 -7.27 24.94 16.37
N THR A 382 -7.37 24.30 17.51
CA THR A 382 -6.53 23.14 17.83
C THR A 382 -6.63 22.07 16.74
N ILE A 383 -7.83 21.76 16.26
CA ILE A 383 -8.02 20.81 15.16
C ILE A 383 -7.35 21.30 13.87
N VAL A 384 -7.53 22.58 13.54
CA VAL A 384 -6.93 23.21 12.35
C VAL A 384 -5.41 23.17 12.42
N ASP A 385 -4.80 23.46 13.56
CA ASP A 385 -3.35 23.40 13.78
C ASP A 385 -2.80 21.99 13.52
N HIS A 386 -3.46 20.95 14.03
CA HIS A 386 -3.08 19.56 13.77
C HIS A 386 -3.25 19.16 12.30
N ILE A 387 -4.31 19.62 11.61
CA ILE A 387 -4.52 19.38 10.19
C ILE A 387 -3.40 20.04 9.36
N ASN A 388 -3.08 21.30 9.67
CA ASN A 388 -2.07 22.06 8.94
C ASN A 388 -0.62 21.65 9.26
N SER A 389 -0.40 20.96 10.37
CA SER A 389 0.90 20.37 10.73
C SER A 389 1.09 18.93 10.21
N THR A 390 0.15 18.44 9.37
CA THR A 390 0.27 17.12 8.74
C THR A 390 0.99 17.22 7.41
N PRO A 391 2.13 16.52 7.19
CA PRO A 391 2.86 16.53 5.93
C PRO A 391 2.01 16.07 4.74
N ARG A 392 2.21 16.72 3.59
CA ARG A 392 1.50 16.38 2.34
C ARG A 392 2.47 15.91 1.27
N GLU A 393 2.15 14.79 0.64
CA GLU A 393 2.92 14.29 -0.51
C GLU A 393 2.95 15.31 -1.65
N SER A 394 1.81 15.98 -1.91
CA SER A 394 1.69 17.04 -2.93
C SER A 394 2.49 18.31 -2.62
N LEU A 395 3.01 18.47 -1.40
CA LEU A 395 3.91 19.54 -0.99
C LEU A 395 5.36 19.04 -0.79
N GLY A 396 5.70 17.87 -1.35
CA GLY A 396 7.03 17.27 -1.20
C GLY A 396 7.36 16.84 0.25
N GLY A 397 6.35 16.47 1.02
CA GLY A 397 6.51 16.08 2.43
C GLY A 397 6.46 17.22 3.44
N ARG A 398 6.33 18.48 2.96
CA ARG A 398 6.18 19.63 3.84
C ARG A 398 4.77 19.74 4.39
N THR A 399 4.63 20.45 5.51
CA THR A 399 3.32 20.75 6.08
C THR A 399 2.68 21.98 5.41
N PRO A 400 1.35 22.08 5.36
CA PRO A 400 0.66 23.31 4.95
C PRO A 400 1.09 24.55 5.74
N TYR A 401 1.36 24.39 7.05
CA TYR A 401 1.85 25.46 7.88
C TYR A 401 3.21 25.98 7.41
N ASP A 402 4.19 25.10 7.13
CA ASP A 402 5.53 25.50 6.69
C ASP A 402 5.49 26.21 5.33
N VAL A 403 4.68 25.72 4.40
CA VAL A 403 4.53 26.33 3.08
C VAL A 403 3.87 27.71 3.18
N ALA A 404 2.87 27.85 4.05
CA ALA A 404 2.22 29.14 4.29
C ALA A 404 3.15 30.12 5.03
N LEU A 405 3.97 29.63 5.95
CA LEU A 405 4.97 30.45 6.66
C LEU A 405 5.99 31.04 5.68
N ASP A 406 6.52 30.24 4.77
CA ASP A 406 7.47 30.70 3.76
C ASP A 406 6.86 31.74 2.80
N LYS A 407 5.58 31.57 2.46
CA LYS A 407 4.91 32.43 1.48
C LYS A 407 4.37 33.73 2.08
N TYR A 408 3.74 33.63 3.24
CA TYR A 408 2.98 34.74 3.84
C TYR A 408 3.67 35.36 5.05
N GLY A 409 4.67 34.69 5.63
CA GLY A 409 5.35 35.15 6.84
C GLY A 409 4.59 34.85 8.12
N ILE A 410 5.29 35.04 9.24
CA ILE A 410 4.78 34.69 10.56
C ILE A 410 3.65 35.60 11.05
N ASP A 411 3.62 36.84 10.61
CA ASP A 411 2.64 37.82 11.12
C ASP A 411 1.22 37.51 10.60
N ILE A 412 1.08 37.07 9.34
CA ILE A 412 -0.19 36.61 8.80
C ILE A 412 -0.67 35.33 9.51
N LEU A 413 0.25 34.37 9.76
CA LEU A 413 -0.12 33.15 10.45
C LEU A 413 -0.54 33.44 11.92
N LYS A 414 0.13 34.38 12.59
CA LYS A 414 -0.29 34.85 13.93
C LYS A 414 -1.65 35.56 13.90
N ALA A 415 -1.91 36.39 12.88
CA ALA A 415 -3.20 37.04 12.69
C ALA A 415 -4.32 36.01 12.49
N LEU A 416 -4.06 34.93 11.72
CA LEU A 416 -4.94 33.79 11.56
C LEU A 416 -4.98 32.86 12.81
N GLN A 417 -4.13 33.13 13.81
CA GLN A 417 -3.98 32.40 15.07
C GLN A 417 -3.61 30.92 14.85
N LEU A 418 -2.81 30.64 13.82
CA LEU A 418 -2.28 29.33 13.52
C LEU A 418 -0.97 29.08 14.27
N ARG A 419 -0.78 27.82 14.70
CA ARG A 419 0.42 27.37 15.42
C ARG A 419 0.90 26.05 14.83
N PRO A 420 2.22 25.84 14.73
CA PRO A 420 2.76 24.54 14.35
C PRO A 420 2.62 23.57 15.52
N ILE A 421 2.30 22.33 15.21
CA ILE A 421 2.29 21.21 16.16
C ILE A 421 3.51 20.35 15.88
N PRO A 422 4.30 19.97 16.91
CA PRO A 422 5.41 19.05 16.74
C PRO A 422 4.96 17.75 16.08
N PRO A 423 5.78 17.13 15.19
CA PRO A 423 5.39 15.96 14.44
C PRO A 423 4.78 14.83 15.26
N ASP A 424 5.38 14.51 16.40
CA ASP A 424 4.97 13.40 17.28
C ASP A 424 3.69 13.71 18.09
N GLU A 425 3.33 14.98 18.21
CA GLU A 425 2.13 15.41 18.90
C GLU A 425 0.91 15.51 17.97
N VAL A 426 1.11 15.43 16.65
CA VAL A 426 0.00 15.52 15.70
C VAL A 426 -0.98 14.38 15.91
N ASN A 427 -2.22 14.74 16.28
CA ASN A 427 -3.29 13.81 16.58
C ASN A 427 -4.56 14.16 15.79
N LEU A 428 -5.04 13.21 14.99
CA LEU A 428 -6.26 13.35 14.21
C LEU A 428 -7.32 12.33 14.64
N THR A 429 -7.51 12.17 15.95
CA THR A 429 -8.54 11.30 16.52
C THR A 429 -9.58 12.10 17.29
N PRO A 430 -10.78 11.55 17.55
CA PRO A 430 -11.78 12.23 18.40
C PRO A 430 -11.30 12.50 19.83
N LYS A 431 -10.21 11.88 20.28
CA LYS A 431 -9.61 12.10 21.60
C LYS A 431 -8.89 13.45 21.71
N LEU A 432 -8.62 14.12 20.58
CA LEU A 432 -7.96 15.42 20.55
C LEU A 432 -8.79 16.47 21.31
N ILE A 433 -10.11 16.43 21.17
CA ILE A 433 -11.02 17.37 21.81
C ILE A 433 -11.76 16.66 22.93
N ARG A 434 -11.57 17.15 24.16
CA ARG A 434 -12.37 16.72 25.31
C ARG A 434 -13.55 17.68 25.43
N PHE A 435 -14.72 17.24 24.95
CA PHE A 435 -15.94 17.96 25.28
C PHE A 435 -16.16 17.84 26.79
N ASN A 436 -16.01 18.93 27.54
CA ASN A 436 -16.49 18.99 28.92
C ASN A 436 -18.01 18.81 28.85
N ARG A 437 -18.47 17.60 29.12
CA ARG A 437 -19.88 17.27 29.28
C ARG A 437 -20.39 17.75 30.61
#